data_224a5cb79f0e1f710d8fa3e990a6f22e
#
_entry.id   224a5cb79f0e1f710d8fa3e990a6f22e
#
_cell.length_a   1.000
_cell.length_b   1.000
_cell.length_c   1.000
_cell.angle_alpha   90.00
_cell.angle_beta   90.00
_cell.angle_gamma   90.00
#
_symmetry.space_group_name_H-M   'P 1'
#
loop_
_entity.id
_entity.type
_entity.pdbx_description
1 polymer ?
#
loop_
_entity_poly.entity_id
_entity_poly.type
_entity_poly.pdbx_seq_one_letter_code
_entity_poly.pdbx_strand_id
1 'polypeptide(L)'
;IMVNLGNPELAFQTSMLPCDGVGLARMEFVINEHIKVHPMAVLHPERIVDEKERAQVQSLWDGCPDGASYFIERLAEGIGTIAAAFFPRPVIVRLSDFKSNEYAALLGGRVFEPHEENPMIGFRGAARYIHPAYAEGFALECQALKRVRDVMGLTNLKVMVPFCRRLDEARGVLAAMAGHGLGRGVNGLQVYVMCEIPNNVLLIDEFSELFDGFSIGSNDLTQLTLGVDRDSAIVAESFDERDPGMLKMLKLAVEGAKRNG
;
A
#
# COMPACT_ATOMS: atom_id res chain seq x y z
N ILE A 1 -15.37 5.71 -14.43
CA ILE A 1 -15.35 4.49 -13.58
C ILE A 1 -13.96 3.88 -13.65
N MET A 2 -13.37 3.59 -12.49
CA MET A 2 -12.05 2.96 -12.41
C MET A 2 -12.19 1.52 -11.88
N VAL A 3 -11.28 0.64 -12.31
CA VAL A 3 -11.27 -0.77 -11.86
C VAL A 3 -10.31 -0.97 -10.68
N ASN A 4 -10.53 -2.04 -9.91
CA ASN A 4 -9.55 -2.56 -8.96
C ASN A 4 -8.76 -3.69 -9.62
N LEU A 5 -7.44 -3.68 -9.48
CA LEU A 5 -6.56 -4.67 -10.09
C LEU A 5 -5.40 -4.99 -9.14
N GLY A 6 -5.18 -6.27 -8.86
CA GLY A 6 -4.06 -6.72 -8.02
C GLY A 6 -3.05 -7.54 -8.80
N ASN A 7 -3.52 -8.40 -9.71
CA ASN A 7 -2.66 -9.29 -10.47
C ASN A 7 -2.19 -8.66 -11.79
N PRO A 8 -0.87 -8.46 -11.99
CA PRO A 8 -0.31 -7.92 -13.24
C PRO A 8 -0.65 -8.74 -14.48
N GLU A 9 -0.82 -10.07 -14.36
CA GLU A 9 -1.15 -10.94 -15.50
C GLU A 9 -2.51 -10.62 -16.12
N LEU A 10 -3.45 -10.07 -15.33
CA LEU A 10 -4.77 -9.66 -15.79
C LEU A 10 -4.80 -8.24 -16.35
N ALA A 11 -3.69 -7.49 -16.26
CA ALA A 11 -3.66 -6.06 -16.55
C ALA A 11 -4.07 -5.75 -18.00
N PHE A 12 -3.51 -6.47 -18.96
CA PHE A 12 -3.80 -6.26 -20.38
C PHE A 12 -5.28 -6.54 -20.71
N GLN A 13 -5.79 -7.68 -20.24
CA GLN A 13 -7.19 -8.05 -20.46
C GLN A 13 -8.15 -7.05 -19.80
N THR A 14 -7.85 -6.65 -18.56
CA THR A 14 -8.66 -5.68 -17.82
C THR A 14 -8.62 -4.29 -18.45
N SER A 15 -7.51 -3.92 -19.08
CA SER A 15 -7.37 -2.62 -19.75
C SER A 15 -8.30 -2.46 -20.98
N MET A 16 -8.81 -3.56 -21.54
CA MET A 16 -9.76 -3.54 -22.64
C MET A 16 -11.20 -3.23 -22.19
N LEU A 17 -11.47 -3.24 -20.89
CA LEU A 17 -12.78 -2.85 -20.36
C LEU A 17 -12.99 -1.34 -20.53
N PRO A 18 -14.25 -0.88 -20.69
CA PRO A 18 -14.58 0.53 -20.76
C PRO A 18 -14.45 1.19 -19.38
N CYS A 19 -13.23 1.54 -19.01
CA CYS A 19 -12.90 2.16 -17.73
C CYS A 19 -11.90 3.30 -17.89
N ASP A 20 -11.88 4.21 -16.90
CA ASP A 20 -11.04 5.41 -16.92
C ASP A 20 -9.64 5.19 -16.34
N GLY A 21 -9.35 3.99 -15.86
CA GLY A 21 -8.05 3.63 -15.26
C GLY A 21 -8.19 2.65 -14.10
N VAL A 22 -7.12 2.52 -13.31
CA VAL A 22 -7.07 1.68 -12.11
C VAL A 22 -7.16 2.57 -10.86
N GLY A 23 -8.26 2.45 -10.13
CA GLY A 23 -8.50 3.19 -8.89
C GLY A 23 -7.80 2.61 -7.68
N LEU A 24 -7.51 1.30 -7.70
CA LEU A 24 -6.77 0.61 -6.68
C LEU A 24 -5.98 -0.55 -7.28
N ALA A 25 -4.67 -0.37 -7.41
CA ALA A 25 -3.72 -1.47 -7.62
C ALA A 25 -3.08 -1.82 -6.28
N ARG A 26 -3.24 -3.07 -5.83
CA ARG A 26 -2.72 -3.53 -4.54
C ARG A 26 -1.34 -4.13 -4.70
N MET A 27 -0.35 -3.48 -4.12
CA MET A 27 1.05 -3.92 -4.14
C MET A 27 1.25 -5.29 -3.49
N GLU A 28 0.42 -5.61 -2.49
CA GLU A 28 0.46 -6.88 -1.76
C GLU A 28 0.34 -8.10 -2.68
N PHE A 29 -0.46 -8.02 -3.73
CA PHE A 29 -0.58 -9.11 -4.70
C PHE A 29 0.74 -9.35 -5.45
N VAL A 30 1.42 -8.28 -5.85
CA VAL A 30 2.72 -8.40 -6.52
C VAL A 30 3.74 -9.02 -5.55
N ILE A 31 3.74 -8.58 -4.29
CA ILE A 31 4.66 -9.11 -3.28
C ILE A 31 4.36 -10.59 -3.00
N ASN A 32 3.11 -10.96 -2.81
CA ASN A 32 2.71 -12.34 -2.48
C ASN A 32 2.93 -13.33 -3.63
N GLU A 33 2.63 -12.93 -4.85
CA GLU A 33 2.64 -13.86 -5.99
C GLU A 33 3.99 -13.91 -6.72
N HIS A 34 4.68 -12.78 -6.82
CA HIS A 34 5.87 -12.66 -7.65
C HIS A 34 7.18 -12.52 -6.86
N ILE A 35 7.13 -11.97 -5.64
CA ILE A 35 8.32 -11.74 -4.81
C ILE A 35 8.44 -12.78 -3.70
N LYS A 36 7.36 -13.03 -2.96
CA LYS A 36 7.18 -14.09 -1.95
C LYS A 36 8.09 -14.01 -0.72
N VAL A 37 8.86 -12.96 -0.56
CA VAL A 37 9.83 -12.77 0.52
C VAL A 37 9.59 -11.45 1.23
N HIS A 38 9.84 -11.43 2.54
CA HIS A 38 9.75 -10.21 3.33
C HIS A 38 10.84 -9.21 2.91
N PRO A 39 10.53 -7.90 2.70
CA PRO A 39 11.53 -6.93 2.23
C PRO A 39 12.74 -6.79 3.17
N MET A 40 12.54 -6.87 4.49
CA MET A 40 13.66 -6.85 5.43
C MET A 40 14.52 -8.13 5.38
N ALA A 41 13.95 -9.26 4.93
CA ALA A 41 14.69 -10.51 4.81
C ALA A 41 15.68 -10.51 3.64
N VAL A 42 15.37 -9.79 2.56
CA VAL A 42 16.33 -9.62 1.45
C VAL A 42 17.45 -8.64 1.79
N LEU A 43 17.20 -7.71 2.72
CA LEU A 43 18.21 -6.74 3.19
C LEU A 43 19.10 -7.33 4.29
N HIS A 44 18.55 -8.15 5.17
CA HIS A 44 19.19 -8.67 6.38
C HIS A 44 19.02 -10.18 6.52
N PRO A 45 19.45 -11.00 5.53
CA PRO A 45 19.28 -12.45 5.57
C PRO A 45 20.04 -13.09 6.74
N GLU A 46 21.09 -12.45 7.25
CA GLU A 46 21.86 -12.90 8.40
C GLU A 46 21.04 -12.94 9.71
N ARG A 47 19.92 -12.23 9.78
CA ARG A 47 19.00 -12.24 10.93
C ARG A 47 18.09 -13.47 10.95
N ILE A 48 17.99 -14.20 9.84
CA ILE A 48 17.17 -15.42 9.77
C ILE A 48 17.94 -16.55 10.44
N VAL A 49 17.38 -17.07 11.52
CA VAL A 49 18.04 -18.08 12.37
C VAL A 49 18.08 -19.47 11.69
N ASP A 50 16.98 -19.84 11.01
CA ASP A 50 16.92 -21.12 10.28
C ASP A 50 17.79 -21.05 9.02
N GLU A 51 18.83 -21.89 8.99
CA GLU A 51 19.79 -21.92 7.87
C GLU A 51 19.16 -22.34 6.54
N LYS A 52 18.15 -23.21 6.57
CA LYS A 52 17.44 -23.64 5.35
C LYS A 52 16.59 -22.51 4.80
N GLU A 53 15.85 -21.83 5.68
CA GLU A 53 15.04 -20.67 5.29
C GLU A 53 15.93 -19.53 4.78
N ARG A 54 17.04 -19.25 5.46
CA ARG A 54 18.03 -18.25 5.02
C ARG A 54 18.60 -18.58 3.63
N ALA A 55 19.00 -19.84 3.41
CA ALA A 55 19.52 -20.28 2.10
C ALA A 55 18.44 -20.17 1.02
N GLN A 56 17.19 -20.51 1.34
CA GLN A 56 16.06 -20.34 0.42
C GLN A 56 15.83 -18.85 0.08
N VAL A 57 15.88 -17.95 1.06
CA VAL A 57 15.81 -16.51 0.83
C VAL A 57 16.93 -16.08 -0.11
N GLN A 58 18.17 -16.46 0.18
CA GLN A 58 19.33 -16.07 -0.63
C GLN A 58 19.27 -16.60 -2.06
N SER A 59 18.69 -17.76 -2.29
CA SER A 59 18.57 -18.34 -3.65
C SER A 59 17.57 -17.57 -4.54
N LEU A 60 16.70 -16.73 -3.98
CA LEU A 60 15.73 -15.95 -4.77
C LEU A 60 16.38 -14.95 -5.71
N TRP A 61 17.56 -14.45 -5.36
CA TRP A 61 18.26 -13.47 -6.19
C TRP A 61 19.50 -14.06 -6.93
N ASP A 62 19.53 -15.38 -7.10
CA ASP A 62 20.54 -15.99 -8.00
C ASP A 62 20.43 -15.36 -9.39
N GLY A 63 21.52 -14.76 -9.87
CA GLY A 63 21.55 -13.99 -11.12
C GLY A 63 21.22 -12.50 -11.00
N CYS A 64 20.85 -12.01 -9.82
CA CYS A 64 20.75 -10.59 -9.50
C CYS A 64 21.98 -10.13 -8.69
N PRO A 65 22.30 -8.82 -8.69
CA PRO A 65 23.44 -8.31 -7.90
C PRO A 65 23.31 -8.56 -6.40
N ASP A 66 22.11 -8.38 -5.86
CA ASP A 66 21.76 -8.55 -4.44
C ASP A 66 20.25 -8.69 -4.24
N GLY A 67 19.83 -8.96 -2.99
CA GLY A 67 18.43 -9.11 -2.63
C GLY A 67 17.61 -7.83 -2.77
N ALA A 68 18.21 -6.66 -2.55
CA ALA A 68 17.53 -5.38 -2.74
C ALA A 68 17.19 -5.15 -4.21
N SER A 69 18.14 -5.37 -5.10
CA SER A 69 17.95 -5.29 -6.56
C SER A 69 16.86 -6.24 -7.03
N TYR A 70 16.88 -7.49 -6.56
CA TYR A 70 15.83 -8.47 -6.85
C TYR A 70 14.45 -7.94 -6.47
N PHE A 71 14.28 -7.48 -5.22
CA PHE A 71 12.99 -6.97 -4.74
C PHE A 71 12.50 -5.77 -5.56
N ILE A 72 13.38 -4.79 -5.79
CA ILE A 72 13.06 -3.58 -6.53
C ILE A 72 12.67 -3.92 -7.98
N GLU A 73 13.42 -4.79 -8.65
CA GLU A 73 13.15 -5.15 -10.04
C GLU A 73 11.84 -5.90 -10.18
N ARG A 74 11.60 -6.91 -9.36
CA ARG A 74 10.34 -7.69 -9.39
C ARG A 74 9.12 -6.83 -9.08
N LEU A 75 9.22 -5.95 -8.08
CA LEU A 75 8.13 -5.06 -7.74
C LEU A 75 7.88 -4.05 -8.87
N ALA A 76 8.95 -3.48 -9.43
CA ALA A 76 8.84 -2.54 -10.56
C ALA A 76 8.28 -3.21 -11.83
N GLU A 77 8.65 -4.44 -12.13
CA GLU A 77 8.09 -5.23 -13.25
C GLU A 77 6.58 -5.44 -13.08
N GLY A 78 6.13 -5.89 -11.91
CA GLY A 78 4.71 -6.13 -11.67
C GLY A 78 3.87 -4.85 -11.75
N ILE A 79 4.31 -3.78 -11.07
CA ILE A 79 3.62 -2.49 -11.10
C ILE A 79 3.71 -1.85 -12.47
N GLY A 80 4.88 -1.93 -13.10
CA GLY A 80 5.13 -1.41 -14.46
C GLY A 80 4.23 -2.08 -15.50
N THR A 81 4.01 -3.38 -15.39
CA THR A 81 3.07 -4.13 -16.25
C THR A 81 1.66 -3.56 -16.16
N ILE A 82 1.17 -3.30 -14.95
CA ILE A 82 -0.15 -2.68 -14.74
C ILE A 82 -0.17 -1.27 -15.34
N ALA A 83 0.83 -0.46 -15.02
CA ALA A 83 0.89 0.93 -15.48
C ALA A 83 0.98 1.03 -17.02
N ALA A 84 1.77 0.16 -17.65
CA ALA A 84 1.93 0.11 -19.12
C ALA A 84 0.63 -0.33 -19.82
N ALA A 85 -0.06 -1.34 -19.29
CA ALA A 85 -1.31 -1.83 -19.87
C ALA A 85 -2.41 -0.75 -19.90
N PHE A 86 -2.41 0.16 -18.94
CA PHE A 86 -3.39 1.24 -18.83
C PHE A 86 -2.90 2.58 -19.41
N PHE A 87 -1.64 2.71 -19.81
CA PHE A 87 -1.12 3.98 -20.32
C PHE A 87 -1.96 4.54 -21.50
N PRO A 88 -2.34 5.84 -21.52
CA PRO A 88 -2.02 6.90 -20.56
C PRO A 88 -3.03 7.05 -19.40
N ARG A 89 -4.01 6.14 -19.27
CA ARG A 89 -5.01 6.19 -18.20
C ARG A 89 -4.34 6.05 -16.82
N PRO A 90 -4.82 6.75 -15.78
CA PRO A 90 -4.19 6.74 -14.46
C PRO A 90 -4.25 5.36 -13.80
N VAL A 91 -3.18 5.02 -13.10
CA VAL A 91 -3.07 3.83 -12.25
C VAL A 91 -2.66 4.28 -10.86
N ILE A 92 -3.54 4.08 -9.87
CA ILE A 92 -3.27 4.42 -8.48
C ILE A 92 -2.81 3.16 -7.75
N VAL A 93 -1.53 3.11 -7.39
CA VAL A 93 -0.93 2.00 -6.65
C VAL A 93 -0.96 2.32 -5.16
N ARG A 94 -1.58 1.45 -4.39
CA ARG A 94 -1.54 1.51 -2.94
C ARG A 94 -0.22 0.92 -2.45
N LEU A 95 0.50 1.65 -1.60
CA LEU A 95 1.65 1.15 -0.86
C LEU A 95 1.24 -0.10 -0.06
N SER A 96 2.19 -0.97 0.25
CA SER A 96 1.90 -2.26 0.88
C SER A 96 1.17 -2.12 2.22
N ASP A 97 0.04 -2.80 2.37
CA ASP A 97 -0.83 -2.72 3.54
C ASP A 97 -1.01 -4.10 4.19
N PHE A 98 0.09 -4.79 4.40
CA PHE A 98 0.07 -6.03 5.18
C PHE A 98 -0.05 -5.76 6.67
N LYS A 99 -0.79 -6.61 7.35
CA LYS A 99 -0.75 -6.73 8.80
C LYS A 99 0.53 -7.45 9.23
N SER A 100 0.95 -7.28 10.49
CA SER A 100 2.16 -7.94 11.01
C SER A 100 2.16 -9.46 10.84
N ASN A 101 1.01 -10.12 11.06
CA ASN A 101 0.86 -11.56 10.87
C ASN A 101 0.96 -11.98 9.39
N GLU A 102 0.52 -11.14 8.46
CA GLU A 102 0.64 -11.40 7.01
C GLU A 102 2.09 -11.23 6.55
N TYR A 103 2.77 -10.18 6.99
CA TYR A 103 4.20 -10.00 6.74
C TYR A 103 5.04 -11.12 7.36
N ALA A 104 4.70 -11.57 8.58
CA ALA A 104 5.37 -12.69 9.23
C ALA A 104 5.23 -14.01 8.46
N ALA A 105 4.18 -14.16 7.64
CA ALA A 105 3.96 -15.33 6.81
C ALA A 105 4.79 -15.35 5.51
N LEU A 106 5.33 -14.22 5.08
CA LEU A 106 6.26 -14.16 3.96
C LEU A 106 7.58 -14.85 4.34
N LEU A 107 8.26 -15.39 3.34
CA LEU A 107 9.55 -16.05 3.55
C LEU A 107 10.54 -15.14 4.28
N GLY A 108 11.12 -15.62 5.36
CA GLY A 108 12.03 -14.88 6.23
C GLY A 108 11.34 -13.82 7.12
N GLY A 109 10.00 -13.68 7.10
CA GLY A 109 9.30 -12.58 7.75
C GLY A 109 9.24 -12.65 9.27
N ARG A 110 9.19 -13.84 9.85
CA ARG A 110 8.94 -14.06 11.29
C ARG A 110 9.88 -13.31 12.21
N VAL A 111 11.14 -13.15 11.84
CA VAL A 111 12.15 -12.51 12.69
C VAL A 111 12.10 -10.99 12.66
N PHE A 112 11.34 -10.41 11.73
CA PHE A 112 11.21 -8.97 11.54
C PHE A 112 9.89 -8.41 12.06
N GLU A 113 8.90 -9.27 12.28
CA GLU A 113 7.56 -8.83 12.65
C GLU A 113 7.26 -9.03 14.15
N PRO A 114 6.60 -8.05 14.78
CA PRO A 114 6.12 -8.20 16.15
C PRO A 114 4.94 -9.17 16.20
N HIS A 115 4.82 -9.90 17.30
CA HIS A 115 3.57 -10.58 17.63
C HIS A 115 2.58 -9.55 18.21
N GLU A 116 1.43 -9.42 17.58
CA GLU A 116 0.38 -8.48 18.00
C GLU A 116 -0.93 -9.21 18.27
N GLU A 117 -1.60 -8.85 19.35
CA GLU A 117 -2.94 -9.38 19.71
C GLU A 117 -4.01 -8.92 18.70
N ASN A 118 -3.86 -7.72 18.15
CA ASN A 118 -4.77 -7.16 17.17
C ASN A 118 -4.02 -6.51 15.99
N PRO A 119 -3.51 -7.32 15.05
CA PRO A 119 -2.75 -6.81 13.90
C PRO A 119 -3.55 -5.85 13.01
N MET A 120 -4.90 -5.93 13.06
CA MET A 120 -5.79 -5.10 12.24
C MET A 120 -5.62 -3.60 12.53
N ILE A 121 -5.37 -3.25 13.80
CA ILE A 121 -5.14 -1.87 14.26
C ILE A 121 -3.71 -1.66 14.76
N GLY A 122 -2.82 -2.60 14.49
CA GLY A 122 -1.44 -2.63 14.93
C GLY A 122 -0.45 -1.97 13.98
N PHE A 123 0.68 -2.61 13.78
CA PHE A 123 1.82 -2.14 13.00
C PHE A 123 1.58 -2.33 11.50
N ARG A 124 0.83 -1.41 10.88
CA ARG A 124 0.50 -1.42 9.44
C ARG A 124 0.40 0.00 8.88
N GLY A 125 0.42 0.10 7.55
CA GLY A 125 0.22 1.35 6.81
C GLY A 125 1.25 2.42 7.12
N ALA A 126 0.82 3.68 7.17
CA ALA A 126 1.67 4.86 7.32
C ALA A 126 2.65 4.78 8.50
N ALA A 127 2.19 4.31 9.66
CA ALA A 127 3.05 4.17 10.85
C ALA A 127 4.22 3.21 10.62
N ARG A 128 4.02 2.16 9.83
CA ARG A 128 5.05 1.17 9.51
C ARG A 128 6.17 1.79 8.68
N TYR A 129 5.83 2.57 7.67
CA TYR A 129 6.80 3.08 6.70
C TYR A 129 7.84 4.03 7.31
N ILE A 130 7.46 4.77 8.33
CA ILE A 130 8.34 5.72 9.03
C ILE A 130 9.03 5.12 10.27
N HIS A 131 8.66 3.88 10.65
CA HIS A 131 9.23 3.25 11.82
C HIS A 131 10.59 2.61 11.49
N PRO A 132 11.63 2.77 12.37
CA PRO A 132 12.96 2.22 12.11
C PRO A 132 13.01 0.73 11.81
N ALA A 133 12.07 -0.05 12.36
CA ALA A 133 11.99 -1.50 12.09
C ALA A 133 11.65 -1.85 10.65
N TYR A 134 11.11 -0.92 9.85
CA TYR A 134 10.66 -1.19 8.47
C TYR A 134 11.10 -0.13 7.45
N ALA A 135 11.66 0.99 7.89
CA ALA A 135 12.00 2.10 6.99
C ALA A 135 12.90 1.69 5.80
N GLU A 136 13.82 0.74 5.99
CA GLU A 136 14.65 0.20 4.92
C GLU A 136 13.83 -0.62 3.92
N GLY A 137 12.85 -1.42 4.38
CA GLY A 137 11.90 -2.13 3.51
C GLY A 137 11.02 -1.16 2.71
N PHE A 138 10.57 -0.08 3.33
CA PHE A 138 9.83 0.98 2.65
C PHE A 138 10.66 1.69 1.57
N ALA A 139 11.96 1.85 1.80
CA ALA A 139 12.88 2.39 0.81
C ALA A 139 12.90 1.56 -0.49
N LEU A 140 12.81 0.22 -0.40
CA LEU A 140 12.74 -0.66 -1.58
C LEU A 140 11.45 -0.42 -2.37
N GLU A 141 10.31 -0.26 -1.69
CA GLU A 141 9.04 0.07 -2.35
C GLU A 141 9.14 1.41 -3.10
N CYS A 142 9.67 2.44 -2.45
CA CYS A 142 9.88 3.74 -3.06
C CYS A 142 10.79 3.68 -4.29
N GLN A 143 11.90 2.93 -4.21
CA GLN A 143 12.82 2.76 -5.33
C GLN A 143 12.19 2.03 -6.50
N ALA A 144 11.35 1.01 -6.24
CA ALA A 144 10.60 0.32 -7.28
C ALA A 144 9.62 1.26 -8.00
N LEU A 145 8.83 2.03 -7.25
CA LEU A 145 7.90 3.01 -7.82
C LEU A 145 8.62 4.12 -8.61
N LYS A 146 9.74 4.59 -8.09
CA LYS A 146 10.60 5.55 -8.79
C LYS A 146 11.13 4.96 -10.11
N ARG A 147 11.58 3.70 -10.12
CA ARG A 147 12.02 3.02 -11.33
C ARG A 147 10.91 2.94 -12.38
N VAL A 148 9.68 2.63 -11.98
CA VAL A 148 8.52 2.61 -12.89
C VAL A 148 8.30 3.98 -13.51
N ARG A 149 8.33 5.04 -12.72
CA ARG A 149 8.06 6.40 -13.22
C ARG A 149 9.21 6.99 -14.05
N ASP A 150 10.43 6.91 -13.51
CA ASP A 150 11.57 7.66 -14.06
C ASP A 150 12.34 6.85 -15.12
N VAL A 151 12.48 5.53 -14.94
CA VAL A 151 13.24 4.66 -15.86
C VAL A 151 12.35 4.07 -16.93
N MET A 152 11.16 3.54 -16.54
CA MET A 152 10.21 2.98 -17.52
C MET A 152 9.35 4.08 -18.17
N GLY A 153 9.37 5.32 -17.67
CA GLY A 153 8.64 6.46 -18.22
C GLY A 153 7.12 6.41 -17.99
N LEU A 154 6.63 5.57 -17.08
CA LEU A 154 5.19 5.36 -16.85
C LEU A 154 4.65 6.37 -15.82
N THR A 155 4.54 7.62 -16.26
CA THR A 155 4.12 8.77 -15.42
C THR A 155 2.63 8.76 -15.07
N ASN A 156 1.82 7.90 -15.69
CA ASN A 156 0.43 7.66 -15.33
C ASN A 156 0.27 6.95 -13.96
N LEU A 157 1.38 6.43 -13.39
CA LEU A 157 1.42 5.86 -12.05
C LEU A 157 1.26 6.96 -10.99
N LYS A 158 0.31 6.77 -10.09
CA LYS A 158 0.06 7.57 -8.88
C LYS A 158 0.22 6.67 -7.65
N VAL A 159 0.48 7.27 -6.50
CA VAL A 159 0.69 6.52 -5.25
C VAL A 159 -0.43 6.80 -4.26
N MET A 160 -0.82 5.81 -3.48
CA MET A 160 -1.82 5.94 -2.44
C MET A 160 -1.29 5.37 -1.12
N VAL A 161 -1.41 6.16 -0.05
CA VAL A 161 -0.98 5.81 1.30
C VAL A 161 -2.14 5.15 2.05
N PRO A 162 -2.01 3.88 2.49
CA PRO A 162 -3.03 3.21 3.30
C PRO A 162 -2.88 3.51 4.78
N PHE A 163 -3.93 3.34 5.52
CA PHE A 163 -4.01 3.28 6.98
C PHE A 163 -3.19 4.37 7.68
N CYS A 164 -3.43 5.61 7.25
CA CYS A 164 -2.77 6.81 7.79
C CYS A 164 -3.63 7.39 8.92
N ARG A 165 -3.24 7.18 10.17
CA ARG A 165 -4.05 7.52 11.34
C ARG A 165 -4.02 8.99 11.69
N ARG A 166 -2.86 9.63 11.50
CA ARG A 166 -2.58 10.98 12.04
C ARG A 166 -1.88 11.85 11.00
N LEU A 167 -2.05 13.17 11.13
CA LEU A 167 -1.38 14.13 10.27
C LEU A 167 0.15 14.05 10.36
N ASP A 168 0.69 13.71 11.53
CA ASP A 168 2.15 13.53 11.70
C ASP A 168 2.65 12.30 10.94
N GLU A 169 1.89 11.20 10.94
CA GLU A 169 2.18 10.04 10.09
C GLU A 169 2.16 10.42 8.61
N ALA A 170 1.14 11.18 8.18
CA ALA A 170 1.04 11.67 6.81
C ALA A 170 2.26 12.49 6.39
N ARG A 171 2.65 13.48 7.21
CA ARG A 171 3.86 14.30 6.97
C ARG A 171 5.12 13.43 6.94
N GLY A 172 5.25 12.48 7.87
CA GLY A 172 6.38 11.57 7.95
C GLY A 172 6.53 10.71 6.69
N VAL A 173 5.42 10.10 6.21
CA VAL A 173 5.44 9.28 5.00
C VAL A 173 5.77 10.11 3.76
N LEU A 174 5.16 11.27 3.60
CA LEU A 174 5.45 12.18 2.48
C LEU A 174 6.92 12.63 2.49
N ALA A 175 7.48 12.92 3.66
CA ALA A 175 8.90 13.25 3.81
C ALA A 175 9.81 12.07 3.46
N ALA A 176 9.48 10.85 3.92
CA ALA A 176 10.22 9.64 3.58
C ALA A 176 10.19 9.36 2.06
N MET A 177 9.01 9.44 1.44
CA MET A 177 8.86 9.31 -0.01
C MET A 177 9.71 10.34 -0.78
N ALA A 178 9.66 11.60 -0.36
CA ALA A 178 10.45 12.67 -0.96
C ALA A 178 11.95 12.41 -0.81
N GLY A 179 12.40 11.90 0.35
CA GLY A 179 13.78 11.49 0.60
C GLY A 179 14.27 10.40 -0.36
N HIS A 180 13.36 9.55 -0.85
CA HIS A 180 13.64 8.53 -1.86
C HIS A 180 13.34 8.98 -3.31
N GLY A 181 13.07 10.27 -3.52
CA GLY A 181 12.85 10.86 -4.84
C GLY A 181 11.42 10.75 -5.36
N LEU A 182 10.46 10.39 -4.53
CA LEU A 182 9.02 10.38 -4.82
C LEU A 182 8.30 11.55 -4.14
N GLY A 183 8.76 12.77 -4.39
CA GLY A 183 8.11 13.98 -3.86
C GLY A 183 6.76 14.24 -4.53
N ARG A 184 5.72 14.53 -3.74
CA ARG A 184 4.41 14.99 -4.25
C ARG A 184 4.60 16.20 -5.17
N GLY A 185 3.99 16.17 -6.35
CA GLY A 185 4.11 17.19 -7.39
C GLY A 185 5.39 17.08 -8.26
N VAL A 186 6.43 16.37 -7.81
CA VAL A 186 7.66 16.20 -8.59
C VAL A 186 7.37 15.28 -9.80
N ASN A 187 7.73 15.73 -11.00
CA ASN A 187 7.40 15.04 -12.24
C ASN A 187 5.90 14.69 -12.38
N GLY A 188 5.01 15.52 -11.83
CA GLY A 188 3.58 15.29 -11.85
C GLY A 188 3.09 14.14 -10.97
N LEU A 189 3.87 13.69 -9.99
CA LEU A 189 3.43 12.66 -9.05
C LEU A 189 2.29 13.18 -8.17
N GLN A 190 1.15 12.51 -8.24
CA GLN A 190 0.05 12.69 -7.32
C GLN A 190 0.09 11.62 -6.23
N VAL A 191 -0.13 12.04 -4.99
CA VAL A 191 -0.17 11.14 -3.83
C VAL A 191 -1.55 11.22 -3.19
N TYR A 192 -2.23 10.10 -3.17
CA TYR A 192 -3.55 9.91 -2.56
C TYR A 192 -3.41 9.32 -1.15
N VAL A 193 -4.47 9.41 -0.36
CA VAL A 193 -4.57 8.73 0.94
C VAL A 193 -5.87 7.94 1.00
N MET A 194 -5.85 6.79 1.64
CA MET A 194 -7.07 6.07 1.94
C MET A 194 -7.82 6.76 3.09
N CYS A 195 -9.08 7.07 2.85
CA CYS A 195 -10.02 7.53 3.88
C CYS A 195 -10.71 6.29 4.45
N GLU A 196 -10.08 5.68 5.44
CA GLU A 196 -10.51 4.39 5.98
C GLU A 196 -10.44 4.33 7.52
N ILE A 197 -10.12 5.46 8.13
CA ILE A 197 -10.07 5.65 9.58
C ILE A 197 -10.98 6.83 9.92
N PRO A 198 -11.83 6.77 10.96
CA PRO A 198 -12.70 7.88 11.33
C PRO A 198 -11.98 9.22 11.46
N ASN A 199 -10.71 9.22 11.92
CA ASN A 199 -9.90 10.43 12.02
C ASN A 199 -9.62 11.09 10.65
N ASN A 200 -9.58 10.31 9.55
CA ASN A 200 -9.44 10.89 8.21
C ASN A 200 -10.68 11.70 7.80
N VAL A 201 -11.85 11.29 8.27
CA VAL A 201 -13.11 12.00 8.01
C VAL A 201 -13.24 13.24 8.88
N LEU A 202 -12.83 13.13 10.15
CA LEU A 202 -12.89 14.26 11.10
C LEU A 202 -11.93 15.39 10.73
N LEU A 203 -10.75 15.05 10.20
CA LEU A 203 -9.69 15.98 9.80
C LEU A 203 -9.53 16.02 8.28
N ILE A 204 -10.65 15.91 7.54
CA ILE A 204 -10.62 15.79 6.08
C ILE A 204 -9.99 17.02 5.41
N ASP A 205 -10.21 18.20 5.97
CA ASP A 205 -9.68 19.45 5.44
C ASP A 205 -8.16 19.49 5.58
N GLU A 206 -7.62 19.10 6.75
CA GLU A 206 -6.18 19.08 7.00
C GLU A 206 -5.48 17.96 6.20
N PHE A 207 -6.12 16.81 6.01
CA PHE A 207 -5.59 15.77 5.13
C PHE A 207 -5.61 16.23 3.66
N SER A 208 -6.58 17.03 3.24
CA SER A 208 -6.65 17.58 1.89
C SER A 208 -5.47 18.51 1.55
N GLU A 209 -4.90 19.20 2.54
CA GLU A 209 -3.70 20.01 2.33
C GLU A 209 -2.46 19.14 1.99
N LEU A 210 -2.42 17.92 2.51
CA LEU A 210 -1.28 17.03 2.39
C LEU A 210 -1.34 16.11 1.17
N PHE A 211 -2.54 15.76 0.69
CA PHE A 211 -2.75 14.78 -0.37
C PHE A 211 -3.52 15.36 -1.56
N ASP A 212 -3.41 14.71 -2.72
CA ASP A 212 -4.07 15.13 -3.96
C ASP A 212 -5.47 14.52 -4.13
N GLY A 213 -5.88 13.69 -3.19
CA GLY A 213 -7.20 13.07 -3.19
C GLY A 213 -7.34 11.92 -2.20
N PHE A 214 -8.56 11.42 -2.12
CA PHE A 214 -8.95 10.35 -1.22
C PHE A 214 -9.48 9.14 -1.96
N SER A 215 -9.23 7.95 -1.39
CA SER A 215 -9.93 6.73 -1.74
C SER A 215 -10.62 6.20 -0.49
N ILE A 216 -11.94 6.06 -0.53
CA ILE A 216 -12.69 5.57 0.64
C ILE A 216 -12.50 4.07 0.75
N GLY A 217 -11.87 3.63 1.85
CA GLY A 217 -11.74 2.23 2.25
C GLY A 217 -12.90 1.82 3.16
N SER A 218 -14.07 1.49 2.57
CA SER A 218 -15.30 1.27 3.32
C SER A 218 -15.17 0.14 4.35
N ASN A 219 -14.42 -0.91 4.04
CA ASN A 219 -14.25 -2.04 4.94
C ASN A 219 -13.58 -1.63 6.28
N ASP A 220 -12.40 -1.02 6.21
CA ASP A 220 -11.69 -0.58 7.41
C ASP A 220 -12.45 0.58 8.09
N LEU A 221 -13.04 1.49 7.32
CA LEU A 221 -13.84 2.58 7.87
C LEU A 221 -15.07 2.06 8.64
N THR A 222 -15.77 1.06 8.11
CA THR A 222 -16.92 0.43 8.79
C THR A 222 -16.48 -0.28 10.06
N GLN A 223 -15.42 -1.10 9.97
CA GLN A 223 -14.86 -1.80 11.11
C GLN A 223 -14.51 -0.85 12.26
N LEU A 224 -13.85 0.26 11.95
CA LEU A 224 -13.39 1.22 12.97
C LEU A 224 -14.50 2.15 13.45
N THR A 225 -15.46 2.46 12.61
CA THR A 225 -16.63 3.29 13.00
C THR A 225 -17.57 2.54 13.93
N LEU A 226 -17.82 1.26 13.63
CA LEU A 226 -18.73 0.43 14.42
C LEU A 226 -18.01 -0.33 15.56
N GLY A 227 -16.66 -0.34 15.55
CA GLY A 227 -15.86 -1.10 16.53
C GLY A 227 -16.05 -2.62 16.39
N VAL A 228 -16.21 -3.12 15.16
CA VAL A 228 -16.48 -4.52 14.85
C VAL A 228 -15.33 -5.12 14.07
N ASP A 229 -14.82 -6.25 14.51
CA ASP A 229 -13.85 -7.03 13.74
C ASP A 229 -14.58 -7.82 12.64
N ARG A 230 -14.37 -7.43 11.38
CA ARG A 230 -14.98 -8.07 10.21
C ARG A 230 -14.57 -9.53 10.00
N ASP A 231 -13.42 -9.92 10.56
CA ASP A 231 -12.89 -11.28 10.45
C ASP A 231 -13.44 -12.21 11.55
N SER A 232 -14.16 -11.65 12.54
CA SER A 232 -14.80 -12.41 13.61
C SER A 232 -16.16 -12.94 13.20
N ALA A 233 -16.29 -14.24 13.03
CA ALA A 233 -17.55 -14.90 12.65
C ALA A 233 -18.70 -14.64 13.63
N ILE A 234 -18.39 -14.38 14.93
CA ILE A 234 -19.40 -14.18 15.98
C ILE A 234 -20.09 -12.83 15.83
N VAL A 235 -19.36 -11.78 15.48
CA VAL A 235 -19.87 -10.41 15.38
C VAL A 235 -20.01 -9.92 13.93
N ALA A 236 -19.79 -10.79 12.94
CA ALA A 236 -19.85 -10.43 11.51
C ALA A 236 -21.19 -9.82 11.11
N GLU A 237 -22.29 -10.24 11.72
CA GLU A 237 -23.62 -9.66 11.46
C GLU A 237 -23.74 -8.18 11.86
N SER A 238 -22.87 -7.72 12.77
CA SER A 238 -22.80 -6.30 13.19
C SER A 238 -21.99 -5.44 12.20
N PHE A 239 -21.30 -6.06 11.24
CA PHE A 239 -20.56 -5.37 10.19
C PHE A 239 -21.51 -5.05 9.04
N ASP A 240 -22.14 -3.87 9.07
CA ASP A 240 -23.04 -3.40 8.01
C ASP A 240 -22.62 -2.00 7.53
N GLU A 241 -22.15 -1.91 6.30
CA GLU A 241 -21.79 -0.64 5.64
C GLU A 241 -22.99 0.29 5.44
N ARG A 242 -24.22 -0.21 5.59
CA ARG A 242 -25.47 0.55 5.50
C ARG A 242 -25.95 1.09 6.84
N ASP A 243 -25.23 0.83 7.93
CA ASP A 243 -25.55 1.42 9.22
C ASP A 243 -25.66 2.95 9.11
N PRO A 244 -26.66 3.60 9.74
CA PRO A 244 -26.86 5.04 9.65
C PRO A 244 -25.62 5.86 10.06
N GLY A 245 -24.84 5.39 11.03
CA GLY A 245 -23.57 6.03 11.42
C GLY A 245 -22.53 5.93 10.31
N MET A 246 -22.44 4.78 9.66
CA MET A 246 -21.53 4.57 8.55
C MET A 246 -21.93 5.42 7.32
N LEU A 247 -23.21 5.47 6.98
CA LEU A 247 -23.71 6.32 5.90
C LEU A 247 -23.42 7.80 6.15
N LYS A 248 -23.54 8.24 7.41
CA LYS A 248 -23.17 9.61 7.81
C LYS A 248 -21.66 9.85 7.65
N MET A 249 -20.84 8.87 8.03
CA MET A 249 -19.37 8.94 7.87
C MET A 249 -18.97 9.08 6.40
N LEU A 250 -19.55 8.24 5.52
CA LEU A 250 -19.36 8.31 4.08
C LEU A 250 -19.78 9.67 3.50
N LYS A 251 -20.92 10.17 3.93
CA LYS A 251 -21.41 11.51 3.51
C LYS A 251 -20.42 12.59 3.88
N LEU A 252 -19.95 12.62 5.13
CA LEU A 252 -18.97 13.61 5.59
C LEU A 252 -17.64 13.52 4.81
N ALA A 253 -17.16 12.32 4.53
CA ALA A 253 -15.97 12.10 3.73
C ALA A 253 -16.12 12.67 2.31
N VAL A 254 -17.23 12.37 1.63
CA VAL A 254 -17.50 12.85 0.27
C VAL A 254 -17.69 14.38 0.22
N GLU A 255 -18.43 14.94 1.18
CA GLU A 255 -18.65 16.39 1.27
C GLU A 255 -17.34 17.13 1.57
N GLY A 256 -16.53 16.61 2.48
CA GLY A 256 -15.22 17.15 2.79
C GLY A 256 -14.27 17.13 1.60
N ALA A 257 -14.15 15.98 0.94
CA ALA A 257 -13.33 15.86 -0.27
C ALA A 257 -13.76 16.85 -1.37
N LYS A 258 -15.06 16.95 -1.64
CA LYS A 258 -15.60 17.89 -2.65
C LYS A 258 -15.39 19.35 -2.29
N ARG A 259 -15.40 19.71 -1.01
CA ARG A 259 -15.16 21.08 -0.54
C ARG A 259 -13.73 21.53 -0.80
N ASN A 260 -12.79 20.59 -0.77
CA ASN A 260 -11.37 20.87 -0.91
C ASN A 260 -10.81 20.64 -2.34
N GLY A 261 -11.64 20.25 -3.30
CA GLY A 261 -11.28 20.03 -4.70
C GLY A 261 -11.08 18.56 -4.97
#